data_d99368aedc462f9b24a83feef0aa4e7d
#
_entry.id   d99368aedc462f9b24a83feef0aa4e7d
#
_cell.length_a   1.000
_cell.length_b   1.000
_cell.length_c   1.000
_cell.angle_alpha   90.00
_cell.angle_beta   90.00
_cell.angle_gamma   90.00
#
_symmetry.space_group_name_H-M   'P 1'
#
loop_
_entity.id
_entity.type
_entity.pdbx_description
1 polymer ?
#
loop_
_entity_poly.entity_id
_entity_poly.type
_entity_poly.pdbx_seq_one_letter_code
_entity_poly.pdbx_strand_id
1 'polypeptide(L)'
;MRITIAHSPDSDDAFMFYGLASGKVPTGDLELVHVLSDIETLNRAAFEGRYEISAVSFHAYTHLTDKYILLPHGASMGDNYGPMVVVRKDGPASLDGVRVAIPGTLTTAFLVLRLYKPDVDYVVMPFDEILEAVRDGKVDAGLLIHEGQLTYEQEGLRKLVDFGEWWANRTGGLPLPLGGNVIRRDLGPALISRLSRLLHDSIAYGLDHRAEAVTHAMKFGRGLDRSSTDTFVGMYVNDLTLDYGERGRTAVMRLLGEASERGLIPPVDVVFAE
;
A
#
# COMPACT_ATOMS: atom_id res chain seq x y z
N MET A 1 -15.03 22.38 10.13
CA MET A 1 -15.09 20.99 10.69
C MET A 1 -13.71 20.37 10.55
N ARG A 2 -13.20 19.68 11.59
CA ARG A 2 -11.89 19.01 11.55
C ARG A 2 -12.04 17.58 11.08
N ILE A 3 -11.20 17.17 10.12
CA ILE A 3 -11.15 15.81 9.52
C ILE A 3 -9.72 15.31 9.58
N THR A 4 -9.51 14.14 10.10
CA THR A 4 -8.21 13.49 10.17
C THR A 4 -8.01 12.56 8.96
N ILE A 5 -6.88 12.72 8.29
CA ILE A 5 -6.45 11.87 7.17
C ILE A 5 -5.16 11.18 7.60
N ALA A 6 -5.19 9.87 7.72
CA ALA A 6 -4.04 9.08 8.15
C ALA A 6 -3.47 8.30 6.96
N HIS A 7 -2.16 8.44 6.73
CA HIS A 7 -1.46 7.78 5.64
C HIS A 7 0.01 7.50 6.00
N SER A 8 0.72 6.75 5.16
CA SER A 8 2.10 6.44 5.45
C SER A 8 3.03 7.65 5.22
N PRO A 9 4.18 7.70 5.90
CA PRO A 9 5.23 8.67 5.61
C PRO A 9 6.13 8.19 4.47
N ASP A 10 5.53 7.64 3.40
CA ASP A 10 6.25 7.17 2.21
C ASP A 10 6.08 8.16 1.06
N SER A 11 6.96 8.09 0.08
CA SER A 11 7.00 9.07 -1.01
C SER A 11 5.79 9.01 -1.93
N ASP A 12 5.17 7.85 -2.11
CA ASP A 12 3.95 7.68 -2.91
C ASP A 12 2.73 8.30 -2.21
N ASP A 13 2.52 8.04 -0.92
CA ASP A 13 1.47 8.68 -0.13
C ASP A 13 1.68 10.20 -0.06
N ALA A 14 2.91 10.65 0.22
CA ALA A 14 3.22 12.08 0.25
C ALA A 14 2.93 12.77 -1.08
N PHE A 15 3.13 12.08 -2.20
CA PHE A 15 2.76 12.57 -3.53
C PHE A 15 1.24 12.65 -3.70
N MET A 16 0.48 11.60 -3.35
CA MET A 16 -0.98 11.57 -3.46
C MET A 16 -1.64 12.71 -2.68
N PHE A 17 -1.13 12.99 -1.49
CA PHE A 17 -1.68 14.02 -0.60
C PHE A 17 -1.08 15.41 -0.81
N TYR A 18 -0.17 15.59 -1.78
CA TYR A 18 0.50 16.87 -2.01
C TYR A 18 -0.45 18.03 -2.23
N GLY A 19 -1.48 17.86 -3.04
CA GLY A 19 -2.46 18.91 -3.34
C GLY A 19 -3.17 19.44 -2.09
N LEU A 20 -3.54 18.57 -1.18
CA LEU A 20 -4.18 18.90 0.11
C LEU A 20 -3.16 19.43 1.12
N ALA A 21 -2.04 18.74 1.31
CA ALA A 21 -1.03 19.10 2.31
C ALA A 21 -0.36 20.45 2.02
N SER A 22 -0.26 20.84 0.75
CA SER A 22 0.31 22.14 0.32
C SER A 22 -0.72 23.26 0.17
N GLY A 23 -2.02 22.97 0.43
CA GLY A 23 -3.11 23.96 0.28
C GLY A 23 -3.42 24.35 -1.17
N LYS A 24 -2.97 23.57 -2.14
CA LYS A 24 -3.22 23.80 -3.58
C LYS A 24 -4.63 23.38 -3.98
N VAL A 25 -5.21 22.41 -3.27
CA VAL A 25 -6.62 22.03 -3.38
C VAL A 25 -7.40 22.69 -2.25
N PRO A 26 -8.33 23.60 -2.56
CA PRO A 26 -9.11 24.30 -1.54
C PRO A 26 -10.06 23.36 -0.78
N THR A 27 -10.01 23.37 0.54
CA THR A 27 -10.83 22.52 1.40
C THR A 27 -12.12 23.18 1.90
N GLY A 28 -12.28 24.49 1.63
CA GLY A 28 -13.41 25.30 2.09
C GLY A 28 -13.40 25.47 3.62
N ASP A 29 -14.48 25.06 4.28
CA ASP A 29 -14.62 25.12 5.74
C ASP A 29 -14.04 23.90 6.48
N LEU A 30 -13.39 22.97 5.77
CA LEU A 30 -12.76 21.80 6.37
C LEU A 30 -11.30 22.09 6.77
N GLU A 31 -10.97 21.75 8.00
CA GLU A 31 -9.60 21.67 8.49
C GLU A 31 -9.14 20.22 8.34
N LEU A 32 -8.24 19.95 7.40
CA LEU A 32 -7.67 18.63 7.19
C LEU A 32 -6.39 18.47 8.02
N VAL A 33 -6.33 17.43 8.82
CA VAL A 33 -5.19 17.12 9.68
C VAL A 33 -4.56 15.81 9.23
N HIS A 34 -3.34 15.87 8.72
CA HIS A 34 -2.58 14.69 8.33
C HIS A 34 -1.92 14.02 9.52
N VAL A 35 -2.09 12.71 9.64
CA VAL A 35 -1.42 11.86 10.64
C VAL A 35 -0.58 10.83 9.90
N LEU A 36 0.71 10.79 10.19
CA LEU A 36 1.66 9.92 9.52
C LEU A 36 2.02 8.73 10.42
N SER A 37 1.87 7.53 9.90
CA SER A 37 2.28 6.28 10.56
C SER A 37 2.51 5.17 9.54
N ASP A 38 3.26 4.15 9.92
CA ASP A 38 3.42 2.96 9.08
C ASP A 38 2.09 2.22 8.84
N ILE A 39 2.02 1.47 7.75
CA ILE A 39 0.77 0.85 7.29
C ILE A 39 0.22 -0.20 8.28
N GLU A 40 1.06 -0.94 9.00
CA GLU A 40 0.57 -1.91 10.00
C GLU A 40 -0.07 -1.21 11.20
N THR A 41 0.53 -0.09 11.65
CA THR A 41 -0.05 0.77 12.69
C THR A 41 -1.36 1.40 12.23
N LEU A 42 -1.44 1.87 10.99
CA LEU A 42 -2.68 2.41 10.41
C LEU A 42 -3.78 1.34 10.31
N ASN A 43 -3.42 0.13 9.85
CA ASN A 43 -4.35 -0.99 9.81
C ASN A 43 -4.95 -1.26 11.20
N ARG A 44 -4.13 -1.27 12.26
CA ARG A 44 -4.60 -1.48 13.64
C ARG A 44 -5.46 -0.35 14.15
N ALA A 45 -5.09 0.90 13.88
CA ALA A 45 -5.88 2.07 14.27
C ALA A 45 -7.26 2.09 13.59
N ALA A 46 -7.37 1.56 12.37
CA ALA A 46 -8.63 1.45 11.64
C ALA A 46 -9.63 0.50 12.32
N PHE A 47 -9.19 -0.54 13.04
CA PHE A 47 -10.11 -1.38 13.84
C PHE A 47 -10.84 -0.60 14.92
N GLU A 48 -10.24 0.49 15.41
CA GLU A 48 -10.84 1.38 16.41
C GLU A 48 -11.71 2.47 15.76
N GLY A 49 -11.73 2.59 14.43
CA GLY A 49 -12.41 3.68 13.71
C GLY A 49 -11.79 5.05 14.00
N ARG A 50 -10.48 5.09 14.26
CA ARG A 50 -9.78 6.25 14.84
C ARG A 50 -9.78 7.47 13.91
N TYR A 51 -9.64 7.28 12.61
CA TYR A 51 -9.48 8.34 11.62
C TYR A 51 -10.66 8.38 10.65
N GLU A 52 -11.02 9.58 10.19
CA GLU A 52 -12.10 9.76 9.22
C GLU A 52 -11.74 9.16 7.86
N ILE A 53 -10.50 9.39 7.42
CA ILE A 53 -9.89 8.76 6.24
C ILE A 53 -8.60 8.09 6.67
N SER A 54 -8.34 6.88 6.20
CA SER A 54 -7.10 6.17 6.48
C SER A 54 -6.64 5.38 5.25
N ALA A 55 -5.33 5.40 4.99
CA ALA A 55 -4.72 4.36 4.19
C ALA A 55 -4.77 3.03 4.95
N VAL A 56 -5.12 1.96 4.27
CA VAL A 56 -5.13 0.60 4.81
C VAL A 56 -4.70 -0.41 3.76
N SER A 57 -4.14 -1.52 4.19
CA SER A 57 -3.93 -2.69 3.32
C SER A 57 -5.27 -3.31 2.94
N PHE A 58 -5.42 -3.82 1.71
CA PHE A 58 -6.64 -4.55 1.32
C PHE A 58 -6.88 -5.79 2.19
N HIS A 59 -5.84 -6.41 2.72
CA HIS A 59 -5.96 -7.46 3.74
C HIS A 59 -6.71 -6.95 4.97
N ALA A 60 -6.25 -5.86 5.57
CA ALA A 60 -6.90 -5.27 6.75
C ALA A 60 -8.34 -4.83 6.46
N TYR A 61 -8.61 -4.28 5.26
CA TYR A 61 -9.95 -3.84 4.87
C TYR A 61 -11.00 -4.94 5.02
N THR A 62 -10.65 -6.21 4.82
CA THR A 62 -11.58 -7.34 4.97
C THR A 62 -12.21 -7.46 6.37
N HIS A 63 -11.60 -6.86 7.36
CA HIS A 63 -12.07 -6.81 8.75
C HIS A 63 -12.67 -5.44 9.15
N LEU A 64 -12.80 -4.50 8.22
CA LEU A 64 -13.18 -3.11 8.49
C LEU A 64 -14.49 -2.69 7.84
N THR A 65 -15.15 -3.59 7.11
CA THR A 65 -16.30 -3.28 6.26
C THR A 65 -17.54 -2.80 7.01
N ASP A 66 -17.61 -3.04 8.32
CA ASP A 66 -18.64 -2.50 9.22
C ASP A 66 -18.45 -0.98 9.51
N LYS A 67 -17.19 -0.50 9.50
CA LYS A 67 -16.83 0.87 9.86
C LYS A 67 -16.45 1.74 8.65
N TYR A 68 -15.86 1.13 7.64
CA TYR A 68 -15.28 1.84 6.51
C TYR A 68 -15.81 1.35 5.17
N ILE A 69 -15.75 2.23 4.17
CA ILE A 69 -15.89 1.91 2.75
C ILE A 69 -14.63 2.33 2.00
N LEU A 70 -14.31 1.64 0.92
CA LEU A 70 -13.19 2.01 0.05
C LEU A 70 -13.53 3.28 -0.73
N LEU A 71 -12.57 4.19 -0.83
CA LEU A 71 -12.62 5.24 -1.83
C LEU A 71 -12.27 4.66 -3.21
N PRO A 72 -12.86 5.17 -4.30
CA PRO A 72 -12.62 4.64 -5.64
C PRO A 72 -11.28 5.12 -6.25
N HIS A 73 -10.46 5.79 -5.46
CA HIS A 73 -9.17 6.37 -5.81
C HIS A 73 -8.21 6.28 -4.60
N GLY A 74 -6.93 6.57 -4.83
CA GLY A 74 -5.89 6.50 -3.81
C GLY A 74 -5.43 5.07 -3.52
N ALA A 75 -5.52 4.16 -4.51
CA ALA A 75 -4.94 2.84 -4.38
C ALA A 75 -3.47 2.83 -4.78
N SER A 76 -2.70 2.01 -4.06
CA SER A 76 -1.38 1.54 -4.50
C SER A 76 -1.55 0.14 -5.08
N MET A 77 -1.27 -0.01 -6.38
CA MET A 77 -1.36 -1.29 -7.10
C MET A 77 -0.09 -1.52 -7.90
N GLY A 78 0.47 -2.72 -7.80
CA GLY A 78 1.62 -3.11 -8.60
C GLY A 78 1.19 -3.68 -9.95
N ASP A 79 1.61 -3.09 -11.06
CA ASP A 79 1.29 -3.55 -12.42
C ASP A 79 2.48 -4.31 -13.03
N ASN A 80 2.50 -5.64 -12.85
CA ASN A 80 3.61 -6.53 -13.18
C ASN A 80 4.89 -6.29 -12.35
N TYR A 81 4.76 -5.70 -11.20
CA TYR A 81 5.75 -5.56 -10.13
C TYR A 81 5.01 -5.44 -8.79
N GLY A 82 5.72 -5.65 -7.67
CA GLY A 82 5.07 -5.52 -6.36
C GLY A 82 6.02 -5.82 -5.20
N PRO A 83 5.47 -6.09 -4.03
CA PRO A 83 6.24 -6.61 -2.92
C PRO A 83 7.05 -7.83 -3.35
N MET A 84 8.27 -7.90 -2.84
CA MET A 84 9.17 -8.99 -3.23
C MET A 84 9.82 -9.63 -2.02
N VAL A 85 10.14 -10.91 -2.13
CA VAL A 85 11.01 -11.57 -1.17
C VAL A 85 12.44 -11.50 -1.67
N VAL A 86 13.32 -11.00 -0.81
CA VAL A 86 14.75 -10.94 -1.05
C VAL A 86 15.51 -11.85 -0.10
N VAL A 87 16.67 -12.33 -0.57
CA VAL A 87 17.60 -13.17 0.16
C VAL A 87 19.02 -12.71 -0.14
N ARG A 88 20.00 -13.13 0.67
CA ARG A 88 21.42 -12.94 0.34
C ARG A 88 21.76 -13.65 -0.97
N LYS A 89 22.82 -13.20 -1.65
CA LYS A 89 23.27 -13.81 -2.94
C LYS A 89 23.53 -15.31 -2.81
N ASP A 90 24.10 -15.74 -1.71
CA ASP A 90 24.37 -17.15 -1.34
C ASP A 90 23.23 -17.81 -0.55
N GLY A 91 22.13 -17.10 -0.36
CA GLY A 91 20.97 -17.54 0.40
C GLY A 91 20.10 -18.58 -0.32
N PRO A 92 18.97 -18.98 0.30
CA PRO A 92 18.11 -20.06 -0.18
C PRO A 92 17.57 -19.81 -1.58
N ALA A 93 17.40 -20.88 -2.36
CA ALA A 93 16.83 -20.84 -3.71
C ALA A 93 15.30 -20.97 -3.73
N SER A 94 14.67 -21.34 -2.61
CA SER A 94 13.21 -21.43 -2.42
C SER A 94 12.84 -20.98 -1.02
N LEU A 95 11.54 -20.89 -0.73
CA LEU A 95 11.01 -20.57 0.61
C LEU A 95 10.81 -21.82 1.50
N ASP A 96 11.23 -23.00 1.05
CA ASP A 96 11.04 -24.24 1.81
C ASP A 96 11.99 -24.26 3.01
N GLY A 97 11.40 -24.33 4.23
CA GLY A 97 12.16 -24.29 5.48
C GLY A 97 12.82 -22.96 5.80
N VAL A 98 12.44 -21.90 5.13
CA VAL A 98 13.00 -20.55 5.27
C VAL A 98 12.09 -19.70 6.14
N ARG A 99 12.68 -18.99 7.12
CA ARG A 99 11.97 -18.01 7.92
C ARG A 99 12.04 -16.64 7.23
N VAL A 100 10.86 -16.09 6.92
CA VAL A 100 10.72 -14.80 6.21
C VAL A 100 10.38 -13.69 7.20
N ALA A 101 11.19 -12.63 7.23
CA ALA A 101 10.81 -11.40 7.92
C ALA A 101 9.70 -10.68 7.16
N ILE A 102 8.64 -10.31 7.87
CA ILE A 102 7.46 -9.64 7.29
C ILE A 102 7.16 -8.32 8.02
N PRO A 103 6.62 -7.30 7.31
CA PRO A 103 6.37 -5.97 7.90
C PRO A 103 5.13 -5.91 8.79
N GLY A 104 4.28 -6.92 8.74
CA GLY A 104 3.05 -6.98 9.54
C GLY A 104 2.08 -8.03 9.04
N THR A 105 1.29 -8.57 9.94
CA THR A 105 0.34 -9.66 9.65
C THR A 105 -0.95 -9.19 8.96
N LEU A 106 -1.22 -7.88 8.96
CA LEU A 106 -2.38 -7.28 8.29
C LEU A 106 -2.05 -6.68 6.93
N THR A 107 -0.78 -6.74 6.50
CA THR A 107 -0.38 -6.21 5.19
C THR A 107 -0.88 -7.11 4.05
N THR A 108 -1.25 -6.52 2.92
CA THR A 108 -1.60 -7.29 1.72
C THR A 108 -0.41 -8.08 1.19
N ALA A 109 0.80 -7.55 1.34
CA ALA A 109 2.02 -8.27 0.99
C ALA A 109 2.13 -9.62 1.73
N PHE A 110 1.82 -9.65 3.03
CA PHE A 110 1.77 -10.91 3.79
C PHE A 110 0.65 -11.83 3.32
N LEU A 111 -0.54 -11.29 3.02
CA LEU A 111 -1.63 -12.09 2.45
C LEU A 111 -1.20 -12.78 1.16
N VAL A 112 -0.53 -12.04 0.27
CA VAL A 112 -0.03 -12.58 -1.01
C VAL A 112 1.08 -13.61 -0.79
N LEU A 113 1.99 -13.38 0.17
CA LEU A 113 2.97 -14.38 0.58
C LEU A 113 2.28 -15.67 1.06
N ARG A 114 1.18 -15.58 1.81
CA ARG A 114 0.39 -16.74 2.26
C ARG A 114 -0.38 -17.40 1.10
N LEU A 115 -0.80 -16.65 0.09
CA LEU A 115 -1.35 -17.23 -1.15
C LEU A 115 -0.29 -17.98 -1.96
N TYR A 116 0.95 -17.49 -1.97
CA TYR A 116 2.08 -18.11 -2.66
C TYR A 116 2.61 -19.33 -1.90
N LYS A 117 2.83 -19.20 -0.58
CA LYS A 117 3.36 -20.22 0.32
C LYS A 117 2.52 -20.28 1.59
N PRO A 118 1.45 -21.11 1.63
CA PRO A 118 0.49 -21.13 2.75
C PRO A 118 1.10 -21.46 4.12
N ASP A 119 2.12 -22.31 4.14
CA ASP A 119 2.83 -22.82 5.32
C ASP A 119 4.15 -22.08 5.60
N VAL A 120 4.31 -20.84 5.09
CA VAL A 120 5.53 -20.06 5.30
C VAL A 120 5.79 -19.81 6.79
N ASP A 121 7.01 -20.10 7.25
CA ASP A 121 7.50 -19.66 8.56
C ASP A 121 7.89 -18.19 8.49
N TYR A 122 7.47 -17.39 9.46
CA TYR A 122 7.70 -15.95 9.42
C TYR A 122 8.01 -15.35 10.79
N VAL A 123 8.63 -14.19 10.77
CA VAL A 123 8.81 -13.31 11.92
C VAL A 123 8.39 -11.89 11.57
N VAL A 124 7.66 -11.24 12.46
CA VAL A 124 7.26 -9.82 12.28
C VAL A 124 8.37 -8.92 12.79
N MET A 125 8.74 -7.94 12.00
CA MET A 125 9.68 -6.87 12.39
C MET A 125 9.33 -5.55 11.68
N PRO A 126 9.82 -4.40 12.16
CA PRO A 126 9.64 -3.13 11.48
C PRO A 126 10.11 -3.22 10.03
N PHE A 127 9.30 -2.68 9.10
CA PHE A 127 9.54 -2.82 7.66
C PHE A 127 10.90 -2.25 7.22
N ASP A 128 11.36 -1.18 7.87
CA ASP A 128 12.62 -0.50 7.61
C ASP A 128 13.85 -1.26 8.14
N GLU A 129 13.67 -2.23 9.02
CA GLU A 129 14.73 -3.11 9.53
C GLU A 129 14.93 -4.38 8.70
N ILE A 130 13.93 -4.77 7.85
CA ILE A 130 13.92 -6.06 7.16
C ILE A 130 15.11 -6.21 6.22
N LEU A 131 15.40 -5.21 5.40
CA LEU A 131 16.48 -5.25 4.42
C LEU A 131 17.84 -5.49 5.10
N GLU A 132 18.12 -4.76 6.18
CA GLU A 132 19.34 -4.92 6.96
C GLU A 132 19.40 -6.27 7.67
N ALA A 133 18.28 -6.74 8.20
CA ALA A 133 18.22 -8.03 8.88
C ALA A 133 18.55 -9.20 7.93
N VAL A 134 18.13 -9.14 6.66
CA VAL A 134 18.52 -10.12 5.63
C VAL A 134 19.99 -10.00 5.28
N ARG A 135 20.48 -8.79 5.03
CA ARG A 135 21.89 -8.51 4.72
C ARG A 135 22.81 -9.05 5.82
N ASP A 136 22.49 -8.77 7.07
CA ASP A 136 23.30 -9.13 8.24
C ASP A 136 23.12 -10.62 8.64
N GLY A 137 22.25 -11.37 7.96
CA GLY A 137 22.01 -12.79 8.23
C GLY A 137 21.22 -13.07 9.52
N LYS A 138 20.50 -12.09 10.04
CA LYS A 138 19.59 -12.26 11.21
C LYS A 138 18.35 -13.07 10.85
N VAL A 139 17.94 -12.99 9.58
CA VAL A 139 16.87 -13.78 8.95
C VAL A 139 17.34 -14.28 7.59
N ASP A 140 16.71 -15.35 7.09
CA ASP A 140 17.09 -15.94 5.81
C ASP A 140 16.55 -15.16 4.62
N ALA A 141 15.34 -14.63 4.75
CA ALA A 141 14.61 -13.91 3.73
C ALA A 141 13.80 -12.74 4.31
N GLY A 142 13.49 -11.76 3.48
CA GLY A 142 12.69 -10.60 3.88
C GLY A 142 11.68 -10.19 2.81
N LEU A 143 10.47 -9.86 3.26
CA LEU A 143 9.39 -9.34 2.42
C LEU A 143 9.48 -7.80 2.38
N LEU A 144 9.91 -7.25 1.25
CA LEU A 144 10.05 -5.81 1.04
C LEU A 144 8.78 -5.20 0.41
N ILE A 145 8.34 -4.07 0.96
CA ILE A 145 7.12 -3.37 0.55
C ILE A 145 7.32 -1.87 0.24
N HIS A 146 8.54 -1.35 0.36
CA HIS A 146 8.89 0.07 0.22
C HIS A 146 10.09 0.26 -0.71
N GLU A 147 10.73 1.41 -0.63
CA GLU A 147 11.85 1.82 -1.48
C GLU A 147 13.01 0.82 -1.51
N GLY A 148 13.12 -0.06 -0.52
CA GLY A 148 14.04 -1.20 -0.55
C GLY A 148 13.91 -2.09 -1.78
N GLN A 149 12.76 -2.07 -2.45
CA GLN A 149 12.54 -2.74 -3.74
C GLN A 149 13.43 -2.19 -4.87
N LEU A 150 13.92 -0.96 -4.74
CA LEU A 150 14.83 -0.35 -5.71
C LEU A 150 16.32 -0.47 -5.31
N THR A 151 16.61 -0.76 -4.04
CA THR A 151 17.97 -0.67 -3.50
C THR A 151 18.56 -2.01 -3.04
N TYR A 152 17.78 -3.08 -2.96
CA TYR A 152 18.22 -4.38 -2.40
C TYR A 152 19.45 -4.96 -3.09
N GLU A 153 19.63 -4.76 -4.41
CA GLU A 153 20.79 -5.26 -5.15
C GLU A 153 22.09 -4.55 -4.71
N GLN A 154 21.99 -3.25 -4.39
CA GLN A 154 23.12 -2.45 -3.89
C GLN A 154 23.55 -2.91 -2.49
N GLU A 155 22.62 -3.47 -1.72
CA GLU A 155 22.86 -4.08 -0.40
C GLU A 155 23.37 -5.55 -0.50
N GLY A 156 23.68 -6.03 -1.70
CA GLY A 156 24.22 -7.37 -1.92
C GLY A 156 23.17 -8.49 -1.84
N LEU A 157 21.89 -8.13 -1.92
CA LEU A 157 20.78 -9.08 -1.94
C LEU A 157 20.37 -9.44 -3.36
N ARG A 158 19.54 -10.46 -3.49
CA ARG A 158 18.85 -10.84 -4.74
C ARG A 158 17.38 -11.08 -4.51
N LYS A 159 16.59 -10.79 -5.52
CA LYS A 159 15.16 -11.11 -5.56
C LYS A 159 14.98 -12.63 -5.68
N LEU A 160 14.16 -13.21 -4.80
CA LEU A 160 13.76 -14.60 -4.88
C LEU A 160 12.41 -14.73 -5.61
N VAL A 161 11.44 -13.89 -5.29
CA VAL A 161 10.14 -13.79 -5.95
C VAL A 161 9.63 -12.36 -5.91
N ASP A 162 9.03 -11.92 -7.01
CA ASP A 162 8.24 -10.69 -7.10
C ASP A 162 6.76 -11.07 -7.17
N PHE A 163 5.97 -10.58 -6.24
CA PHE A 163 4.56 -10.95 -6.16
C PHE A 163 3.69 -10.26 -7.19
N GLY A 164 4.10 -9.10 -7.72
CA GLY A 164 3.41 -8.47 -8.83
C GLY A 164 3.58 -9.25 -10.13
N GLU A 165 4.79 -9.69 -10.44
CA GLU A 165 5.08 -10.57 -11.58
C GLU A 165 4.32 -11.90 -11.44
N TRP A 166 4.38 -12.53 -10.25
CA TRP A 166 3.68 -13.78 -9.97
C TRP A 166 2.16 -13.65 -10.13
N TRP A 167 1.59 -12.56 -9.61
CA TRP A 167 0.16 -12.30 -9.68
C TRP A 167 -0.30 -12.01 -11.11
N ALA A 168 0.40 -11.16 -11.84
CA ALA A 168 0.09 -10.84 -13.24
C ALA A 168 0.09 -12.11 -14.11
N ASN A 169 1.11 -12.97 -13.96
CA ASN A 169 1.18 -14.25 -14.67
C ASN A 169 0.02 -15.17 -14.34
N ARG A 170 -0.42 -15.20 -13.09
CA ARG A 170 -1.51 -16.05 -12.60
C ARG A 170 -2.90 -15.56 -13.04
N THR A 171 -3.08 -14.26 -13.21
CA THR A 171 -4.39 -13.63 -13.41
C THR A 171 -4.61 -13.13 -14.84
N GLY A 172 -3.65 -13.34 -15.73
CA GLY A 172 -3.73 -12.82 -17.09
C GLY A 172 -3.51 -11.30 -17.17
N GLY A 173 -2.70 -10.75 -16.30
CA GLY A 173 -2.26 -9.34 -16.34
C GLY A 173 -3.05 -8.39 -15.44
N LEU A 174 -3.80 -8.88 -14.44
CA LEU A 174 -4.38 -7.98 -13.45
C LEU A 174 -3.29 -7.37 -12.56
N PRO A 175 -3.41 -6.09 -12.18
CA PRO A 175 -2.51 -5.48 -11.21
C PRO A 175 -2.67 -6.15 -9.84
N LEU A 176 -1.62 -6.13 -9.03
CA LEU A 176 -1.67 -6.61 -7.65
C LEU A 176 -2.14 -5.48 -6.73
N PRO A 177 -3.34 -5.56 -6.13
CA PRO A 177 -3.79 -4.56 -5.16
C PRO A 177 -2.99 -4.69 -3.86
N LEU A 178 -2.50 -3.58 -3.31
CA LEU A 178 -1.71 -3.56 -2.09
C LEU A 178 -2.39 -2.79 -0.96
N GLY A 179 -2.71 -1.54 -1.19
CA GLY A 179 -3.41 -0.67 -0.26
C GLY A 179 -4.37 0.26 -0.96
N GLY A 180 -5.29 0.81 -0.18
CA GLY A 180 -6.25 1.80 -0.64
C GLY A 180 -6.65 2.73 0.50
N ASN A 181 -7.30 3.82 0.14
CA ASN A 181 -7.86 4.73 1.13
C ASN A 181 -9.29 4.33 1.47
N VAL A 182 -9.60 4.32 2.76
CA VAL A 182 -10.94 4.06 3.29
C VAL A 182 -11.48 5.29 3.99
N ILE A 183 -12.79 5.42 4.00
CA ILE A 183 -13.52 6.51 4.67
C ILE A 183 -14.58 5.95 5.60
N ARG A 184 -14.75 6.56 6.79
CA ARG A 184 -15.73 6.13 7.78
C ARG A 184 -17.16 6.26 7.26
N ARG A 185 -17.95 5.22 7.46
CA ARG A 185 -19.36 5.17 7.03
C ARG A 185 -20.28 6.16 7.78
N ASP A 186 -19.97 6.44 9.05
CA ASP A 186 -20.79 7.29 9.91
C ASP A 186 -20.71 8.79 9.60
N LEU A 187 -19.82 9.19 8.68
CA LEU A 187 -19.74 10.58 8.21
C LEU A 187 -20.95 11.01 7.36
N GLY A 188 -21.69 10.05 6.84
CA GLY A 188 -22.84 10.29 5.98
C GLY A 188 -22.48 10.63 4.53
N PRO A 189 -23.41 10.39 3.59
CA PRO A 189 -23.10 10.38 2.16
C PRO A 189 -22.59 11.72 1.61
N ALA A 190 -23.16 12.83 2.08
CA ALA A 190 -22.76 14.16 1.59
C ALA A 190 -21.30 14.51 1.93
N LEU A 191 -20.86 14.19 3.17
CA LEU A 191 -19.48 14.45 3.58
C LEU A 191 -18.51 13.45 2.94
N ILE A 192 -18.91 12.18 2.83
CA ILE A 192 -18.14 11.15 2.13
C ILE A 192 -17.87 11.57 0.69
N SER A 193 -18.90 11.94 -0.08
CA SER A 193 -18.75 12.39 -1.46
C SER A 193 -17.85 13.64 -1.58
N ARG A 194 -17.97 14.60 -0.64
CA ARG A 194 -17.11 15.78 -0.62
C ARG A 194 -15.65 15.43 -0.35
N LEU A 195 -15.37 14.61 0.65
CA LEU A 195 -14.01 14.20 1.03
C LEU A 195 -13.38 13.30 -0.05
N SER A 196 -14.15 12.41 -0.64
CA SER A 196 -13.76 11.60 -1.79
C SER A 196 -13.25 12.48 -2.94
N ARG A 197 -14.02 13.51 -3.31
CA ARG A 197 -13.64 14.46 -4.36
C ARG A 197 -12.36 15.23 -4.03
N LEU A 198 -12.21 15.68 -2.77
CA LEU A 198 -11.00 16.37 -2.35
C LEU A 198 -9.74 15.49 -2.46
N LEU A 199 -9.85 14.20 -2.14
CA LEU A 199 -8.72 13.28 -2.30
C LEU A 199 -8.43 13.04 -3.78
N HIS A 200 -9.45 12.80 -4.62
CA HIS A 200 -9.30 12.69 -6.06
C HIS A 200 -8.58 13.92 -6.65
N ASP A 201 -9.06 15.12 -6.29
CA ASP A 201 -8.48 16.38 -6.78
C ASP A 201 -7.03 16.56 -6.32
N SER A 202 -6.67 16.05 -5.12
CA SER A 202 -5.29 16.07 -4.64
C SER A 202 -4.38 15.19 -5.48
N ILE A 203 -4.84 13.98 -5.82
CA ILE A 203 -4.10 13.04 -6.67
C ILE A 203 -3.94 13.62 -8.06
N ALA A 204 -5.04 14.11 -8.67
CA ALA A 204 -5.01 14.75 -9.98
C ALA A 204 -4.04 15.94 -10.00
N TYR A 205 -4.09 16.80 -8.97
CA TYR A 205 -3.16 17.92 -8.86
C TYR A 205 -1.70 17.47 -8.81
N GLY A 206 -1.40 16.41 -8.03
CA GLY A 206 -0.05 15.83 -7.94
C GLY A 206 0.44 15.31 -9.29
N LEU A 207 -0.42 14.61 -10.04
CA LEU A 207 -0.10 14.08 -11.38
C LEU A 207 0.14 15.21 -12.39
N ASP A 208 -0.70 16.25 -12.40
CA ASP A 208 -0.56 17.41 -13.29
C ASP A 208 0.65 18.28 -12.94
N HIS A 209 1.06 18.30 -11.66
CA HIS A 209 2.19 19.10 -11.14
C HIS A 209 3.32 18.21 -10.64
N ARG A 210 3.60 17.10 -11.37
CA ARG A 210 4.49 16.02 -10.97
C ARG A 210 5.83 16.49 -10.41
N ALA A 211 6.46 17.48 -11.04
CA ALA A 211 7.78 17.98 -10.62
C ALA A 211 7.77 18.59 -9.20
N GLU A 212 6.70 19.31 -8.84
CA GLU A 212 6.52 19.89 -7.51
C GLU A 212 6.15 18.83 -6.49
N ALA A 213 5.24 17.91 -6.86
CA ALA A 213 4.79 16.82 -6.01
C ALA A 213 5.94 15.83 -5.69
N VAL A 214 6.80 15.49 -6.65
CA VAL A 214 8.02 14.71 -6.42
C VAL A 214 8.98 15.44 -5.49
N THR A 215 9.17 16.76 -5.66
CA THR A 215 10.00 17.55 -4.74
C THR A 215 9.45 17.53 -3.31
N HIS A 216 8.13 17.52 -3.16
CA HIS A 216 7.50 17.33 -1.85
C HIS A 216 7.72 15.91 -1.31
N ALA A 217 7.49 14.89 -2.12
CA ALA A 217 7.64 13.47 -1.78
C ALA A 217 9.07 13.09 -1.37
N MET A 218 10.10 13.73 -1.94
CA MET A 218 11.50 13.52 -1.55
C MET A 218 11.77 13.73 -0.06
N LYS A 219 10.98 14.56 0.62
CA LYS A 219 11.10 14.76 2.08
C LYS A 219 10.80 13.49 2.88
N PHE A 220 10.15 12.53 2.25
CA PHE A 220 9.67 11.27 2.82
C PHE A 220 10.36 10.05 2.23
N GLY A 221 11.18 10.22 1.19
CA GLY A 221 11.81 9.15 0.40
C GLY A 221 13.05 8.50 1.03
N ARG A 222 13.28 8.65 2.34
CA ARG A 222 14.34 7.97 3.12
C ARG A 222 15.73 8.00 2.47
N GLY A 223 16.10 9.15 1.91
CA GLY A 223 17.43 9.35 1.32
C GLY A 223 17.54 8.93 -0.15
N LEU A 224 16.45 8.53 -0.80
CA LEU A 224 16.43 8.35 -2.25
C LEU A 224 16.75 9.68 -2.96
N ASP A 225 17.48 9.60 -4.03
CA ASP A 225 17.63 10.74 -4.93
C ASP A 225 16.32 11.03 -5.70
N ARG A 226 16.29 12.15 -6.42
CA ARG A 226 15.10 12.59 -7.15
C ARG A 226 14.63 11.56 -8.17
N SER A 227 15.57 10.93 -8.91
CA SER A 227 15.25 9.97 -9.95
C SER A 227 14.62 8.70 -9.37
N SER A 228 15.20 8.19 -8.29
CA SER A 228 14.70 7.01 -7.58
C SER A 228 13.35 7.29 -6.91
N THR A 229 13.17 8.48 -6.30
CA THR A 229 11.87 8.91 -5.75
C THR A 229 10.80 8.99 -6.84
N ASP A 230 11.12 9.61 -7.99
CA ASP A 230 10.17 9.73 -9.12
C ASP A 230 9.82 8.36 -9.72
N THR A 231 10.80 7.45 -9.77
CA THR A 231 10.57 6.06 -10.20
C THR A 231 9.63 5.35 -9.23
N PHE A 232 9.91 5.39 -7.93
CA PHE A 232 9.07 4.74 -6.90
C PHE A 232 7.64 5.30 -6.89
N VAL A 233 7.52 6.62 -6.91
CA VAL A 233 6.22 7.28 -7.03
C VAL A 233 5.48 6.81 -8.29
N GLY A 234 6.15 6.74 -9.45
CA GLY A 234 5.53 6.30 -10.70
C GLY A 234 5.07 4.83 -10.71
N MET A 235 5.69 3.99 -9.88
CA MET A 235 5.23 2.61 -9.69
C MET A 235 3.85 2.56 -9.02
N TYR A 236 3.62 3.39 -8.01
CA TYR A 236 2.45 3.25 -7.13
C TYR A 236 1.43 4.39 -7.25
N VAL A 237 1.77 5.50 -7.93
CA VAL A 237 0.85 6.61 -8.19
C VAL A 237 0.73 6.83 -9.70
N ASN A 238 -0.38 6.35 -10.25
CA ASN A 238 -0.67 6.30 -11.68
C ASN A 238 -2.19 6.36 -11.94
N ASP A 239 -2.63 6.00 -13.13
CA ASP A 239 -4.05 6.01 -13.52
C ASP A 239 -4.93 5.18 -12.59
N LEU A 240 -4.45 4.03 -12.08
CA LEU A 240 -5.17 3.19 -11.11
C LEU A 240 -5.29 3.84 -9.73
N THR A 241 -4.37 4.75 -9.40
CA THR A 241 -4.45 5.56 -8.18
C THR A 241 -5.48 6.66 -8.33
N LEU A 242 -5.57 7.27 -9.52
CA LEU A 242 -6.56 8.31 -9.79
C LEU A 242 -7.98 7.75 -9.80
N ASP A 243 -8.18 6.59 -10.43
CA ASP A 243 -9.43 5.82 -10.42
C ASP A 243 -9.10 4.35 -10.59
N TYR A 244 -9.63 3.49 -9.73
CA TYR A 244 -9.45 2.04 -9.87
C TYR A 244 -9.94 1.53 -11.21
N GLY A 245 -10.96 2.15 -11.79
CA GLY A 245 -11.63 1.68 -13.00
C GLY A 245 -12.16 0.25 -12.86
N GLU A 246 -12.60 -0.33 -13.94
CA GLU A 246 -13.05 -1.73 -13.96
C GLU A 246 -11.89 -2.70 -13.67
N ARG A 247 -10.69 -2.41 -14.21
CA ARG A 247 -9.51 -3.26 -14.06
C ARG A 247 -9.04 -3.35 -12.61
N GLY A 248 -8.95 -2.22 -11.91
CA GLY A 248 -8.54 -2.16 -10.50
C GLY A 248 -9.58 -2.78 -9.57
N ARG A 249 -10.87 -2.50 -9.79
CA ARG A 249 -11.97 -3.12 -9.02
C ARG A 249 -11.98 -4.64 -9.20
N THR A 250 -11.83 -5.12 -10.42
CA THR A 250 -11.72 -6.56 -10.73
C THR A 250 -10.52 -7.18 -10.01
N ALA A 251 -9.37 -6.49 -9.98
CA ALA A 251 -8.18 -6.96 -9.30
C ALA A 251 -8.39 -7.12 -7.79
N VAL A 252 -9.02 -6.12 -7.13
CA VAL A 252 -9.34 -6.19 -5.70
C VAL A 252 -10.28 -7.36 -5.41
N MET A 253 -11.37 -7.48 -6.16
CA MET A 253 -12.34 -8.57 -5.98
C MET A 253 -11.69 -9.94 -6.22
N ARG A 254 -10.82 -10.05 -7.22
CA ARG A 254 -10.11 -11.30 -7.52
C ARG A 254 -9.16 -11.72 -6.40
N LEU A 255 -8.37 -10.78 -5.87
CA LEU A 255 -7.44 -11.06 -4.77
C LEU A 255 -8.17 -11.48 -3.51
N LEU A 256 -9.16 -10.71 -3.09
CA LEU A 256 -9.90 -10.97 -1.85
C LEU A 256 -10.78 -12.22 -1.98
N GLY A 257 -11.38 -12.46 -3.14
CA GLY A 257 -12.14 -13.69 -3.42
C GLY A 257 -11.26 -14.93 -3.30
N GLU A 258 -10.09 -14.96 -3.96
CA GLU A 258 -9.16 -16.09 -3.88
C GLU A 258 -8.64 -16.33 -2.44
N ALA A 259 -8.34 -15.25 -1.72
CA ALA A 259 -7.89 -15.34 -0.32
C ALA A 259 -8.99 -15.90 0.60
N SER A 260 -10.25 -15.49 0.38
CA SER A 260 -11.40 -15.99 1.13
C SER A 260 -11.68 -17.45 0.82
N GLU A 261 -11.67 -17.86 -0.45
CA GLU A 261 -11.83 -19.26 -0.87
C GLU A 261 -10.79 -20.20 -0.23
N ARG A 262 -9.58 -19.67 0.04
CA ARG A 262 -8.51 -20.42 0.73
C ARG A 262 -8.56 -20.30 2.25
N GLY A 263 -9.56 -19.62 2.81
CA GLY A 263 -9.72 -19.44 4.25
C GLY A 263 -8.63 -18.57 4.92
N LEU A 264 -7.96 -17.72 4.14
CA LEU A 264 -6.93 -16.80 4.66
C LEU A 264 -7.52 -15.52 5.25
N ILE A 265 -8.71 -15.15 4.79
CA ILE A 265 -9.51 -14.00 5.25
C ILE A 265 -10.98 -14.41 5.35
N PRO A 266 -11.81 -13.68 6.12
CA PRO A 266 -13.26 -13.90 6.09
C PRO A 266 -13.85 -13.54 4.72
N PRO A 267 -15.03 -14.07 4.36
CA PRO A 267 -15.80 -13.57 3.23
C PRO A 267 -16.03 -12.06 3.35
N VAL A 268 -15.83 -11.33 2.27
CA VAL A 268 -15.92 -9.88 2.28
C VAL A 268 -16.75 -9.37 1.11
N ASP A 269 -17.68 -8.46 1.41
CA ASP A 269 -18.38 -7.67 0.41
C ASP A 269 -17.64 -6.33 0.22
N VAL A 270 -17.06 -6.15 -0.95
CA VAL A 270 -16.24 -4.97 -1.27
C VAL A 270 -17.16 -3.84 -1.69
N VAL A 271 -17.24 -2.79 -0.87
CA VAL A 271 -18.08 -1.62 -1.12
C VAL A 271 -17.20 -0.40 -1.37
N PHE A 272 -17.44 0.27 -2.49
CA PHE A 272 -16.80 1.54 -2.85
C PHE A 272 -17.73 2.71 -2.53
N ALA A 273 -17.15 3.85 -2.13
CA ALA A 273 -17.86 5.11 -2.04
C ALA A 273 -18.29 5.57 -3.45
N GLU A 274 -19.48 6.21 -3.53
CA GLU A 274 -20.03 6.81 -4.75
C GLU A 274 -19.66 8.31 -4.84
#